data_c3ae4672ea32f076890546ec87327cf5
#
_entry.id   c3ae4672ea32f076890546ec87327cf5
#
_cell.length_a   1.000
_cell.length_b   1.000
_cell.length_c   1.000
_cell.angle_alpha   90.00
_cell.angle_beta   90.00
_cell.angle_gamma   90.00
#
_symmetry.space_group_name_H-M   'P 1'
#
loop_
_entity.id
_entity.type
_entity.pdbx_description
1 polymer ?
#
loop_
_entity_poly.entity_id
_entity_poly.type
_entity_poly.pdbx_seq_one_letter_code
_entity_poly.pdbx_strand_id
1 'polypeptide(L)'
;MSVSPPPYPYERLDDLRRRAAGHDGGAIDCSIGTPVDPPPPAVLAELGRGAGVRGYPSSAGSAVFREACAAWMGRRFGVDLEADQLAACVGTKEFVASLAGYLALGRPERDTVLFPSISYPTYAMGALLAGLRAVPVPRREDGRTDLDAIDPRDRDRALVLWANSPSNPTGSLDDLEALASWGREHDVVVASDECYADYTWMDRPRSILEHGLEGVVAVHSISKRSNLAGLRAGFYAGDSAVVGPLRSWRQHAGLMVAGPVQAAAAAAYGDDEHVERQRERYRARLVALHRALDDAGVAAAMPEGAFYLWARREGDDGWSLAEWLAEVAGLVVSPGELYGTDGAAYVRVAVVQPDERIELAARRLRGAPRGKT
;
A
#
# COMPACT_ATOMS: atom_id res chain seq x y z
N MET A 1 -18.37 26.53 -10.89
CA MET A 1 -17.77 25.34 -11.53
C MET A 1 -18.09 24.14 -10.66
N SER A 2 -18.85 23.16 -11.17
CA SER A 2 -19.08 21.91 -10.45
C SER A 2 -17.88 20.99 -10.74
N VAL A 3 -16.98 20.84 -9.78
CA VAL A 3 -15.93 19.84 -9.83
C VAL A 3 -16.51 18.56 -9.27
N SER A 4 -16.89 17.60 -10.12
CA SER A 4 -17.24 16.24 -9.67
C SER A 4 -15.96 15.43 -9.52
N PRO A 5 -15.71 14.85 -8.33
CA PRO A 5 -14.61 13.92 -8.18
C PRO A 5 -14.86 12.68 -9.05
N PRO A 6 -13.80 11.98 -9.52
CA PRO A 6 -14.00 10.68 -10.15
C PRO A 6 -14.66 9.72 -9.15
N PRO A 7 -15.52 8.79 -9.62
CA PRO A 7 -16.14 7.80 -8.73
C PRO A 7 -15.08 6.97 -7.99
N TYR A 8 -15.35 6.63 -6.75
CA TYR A 8 -14.43 5.79 -5.98
C TYR A 8 -14.36 4.39 -6.63
N PRO A 9 -13.17 3.91 -7.03
CA PRO A 9 -13.05 2.75 -7.91
C PRO A 9 -13.78 1.49 -7.41
N TYR A 10 -13.80 1.25 -6.11
CA TYR A 10 -14.36 0.04 -5.51
C TYR A 10 -15.90 0.02 -5.38
N GLU A 11 -16.60 1.14 -5.66
CA GLU A 11 -18.06 1.17 -5.72
C GLU A 11 -18.61 0.35 -6.89
N ARG A 12 -17.81 0.19 -7.95
CA ARG A 12 -18.16 -0.64 -9.12
C ARG A 12 -18.21 -2.16 -8.84
N LEU A 13 -17.75 -2.61 -7.65
CA LEU A 13 -17.67 -4.03 -7.29
C LEU A 13 -18.99 -4.61 -6.74
N ASP A 14 -20.02 -3.81 -6.55
CA ASP A 14 -21.26 -4.27 -5.92
C ASP A 14 -21.99 -5.32 -6.77
N ASP A 15 -21.87 -5.28 -8.10
CA ASP A 15 -22.41 -6.30 -8.97
C ASP A 15 -21.72 -7.66 -8.77
N LEU A 16 -20.39 -7.64 -8.70
CA LEU A 16 -19.59 -8.84 -8.40
C LEU A 16 -19.96 -9.44 -7.03
N ARG A 17 -20.18 -8.60 -6.02
CA ARG A 17 -20.63 -9.03 -4.69
C ARG A 17 -21.99 -9.71 -4.74
N ARG A 18 -22.96 -9.17 -5.52
CA ARG A 18 -24.28 -9.78 -5.69
C ARG A 18 -24.20 -11.15 -6.36
N ARG A 19 -23.41 -11.28 -7.44
CA ARG A 19 -23.19 -12.57 -8.13
C ARG A 19 -22.57 -13.61 -7.19
N ALA A 20 -21.56 -13.20 -6.42
CA ALA A 20 -20.86 -14.07 -5.49
C ALA A 20 -21.71 -14.50 -4.28
N ALA A 21 -22.71 -13.71 -3.89
CA ALA A 21 -23.53 -13.96 -2.70
C ALA A 21 -24.40 -15.23 -2.79
N GLY A 22 -24.72 -15.73 -4.00
CA GLY A 22 -25.57 -16.89 -4.22
C GLY A 22 -24.91 -18.25 -3.89
N HIS A 23 -23.62 -18.27 -3.62
CA HIS A 23 -22.90 -19.51 -3.28
C HIS A 23 -23.22 -20.01 -1.87
N ASP A 24 -23.27 -21.34 -1.69
CA ASP A 24 -23.35 -21.96 -0.37
C ASP A 24 -22.14 -21.55 0.48
N GLY A 25 -22.35 -20.94 1.65
CA GLY A 25 -21.33 -20.29 2.47
C GLY A 25 -21.00 -18.84 2.03
N GLY A 26 -21.73 -18.25 1.08
CA GLY A 26 -21.69 -16.85 0.69
C GLY A 26 -20.44 -16.39 -0.09
N ALA A 27 -20.36 -15.10 -0.39
CA ALA A 27 -19.26 -14.47 -1.10
C ALA A 27 -17.97 -14.46 -0.27
N ILE A 28 -16.82 -14.58 -0.95
CA ILE A 28 -15.49 -14.46 -0.38
C ILE A 28 -14.85 -13.20 -0.97
N ASP A 29 -14.86 -12.09 -0.21
CA ASP A 29 -14.38 -10.79 -0.72
C ASP A 29 -12.86 -10.64 -0.56
N CYS A 30 -12.14 -10.91 -1.62
CA CYS A 30 -10.70 -10.70 -1.78
C CYS A 30 -10.36 -9.45 -2.62
N SER A 31 -11.34 -8.53 -2.81
CA SER A 31 -11.14 -7.31 -3.59
C SER A 31 -10.41 -6.22 -2.82
N ILE A 32 -10.63 -6.11 -1.50
CA ILE A 32 -10.05 -5.06 -0.67
C ILE A 32 -8.94 -5.65 0.19
N GLY A 33 -7.73 -5.09 0.11
CA GLY A 33 -6.58 -5.52 0.91
C GLY A 33 -6.63 -5.05 2.36
N THR A 34 -7.77 -5.22 3.03
CA THR A 34 -7.90 -4.92 4.46
C THR A 34 -7.77 -6.22 5.26
N PRO A 35 -6.72 -6.37 6.09
CA PRO A 35 -6.58 -7.55 6.95
C PRO A 35 -7.78 -7.73 7.86
N VAL A 36 -8.28 -8.97 7.97
CA VAL A 36 -9.43 -9.32 8.82
C VAL A 36 -9.03 -10.19 10.02
N ASP A 37 -7.80 -10.69 10.05
CA ASP A 37 -7.29 -11.44 11.20
C ASP A 37 -7.25 -10.54 12.44
N PRO A 38 -7.40 -11.11 13.64
CA PRO A 38 -7.37 -10.35 14.90
C PRO A 38 -6.06 -9.56 15.05
N PRO A 39 -6.14 -8.30 15.51
CA PRO A 39 -4.94 -7.54 15.86
C PRO A 39 -4.28 -8.10 17.15
N PRO A 40 -3.01 -7.75 17.41
CA PRO A 40 -2.29 -8.24 18.60
C PRO A 40 -2.98 -7.81 19.90
N PRO A 41 -3.25 -8.73 20.85
CA PRO A 41 -3.94 -8.39 22.10
C PRO A 41 -3.22 -7.33 22.94
N ALA A 42 -1.87 -7.34 22.95
CA ALA A 42 -1.07 -6.35 23.68
C ALA A 42 -1.30 -4.92 23.15
N VAL A 43 -1.46 -4.77 21.84
CA VAL A 43 -1.74 -3.48 21.19
C VAL A 43 -3.15 -2.98 21.55
N LEU A 44 -4.14 -3.86 21.59
CA LEU A 44 -5.49 -3.53 22.05
C LEU A 44 -5.52 -3.12 23.52
N ALA A 45 -4.72 -3.77 24.37
CA ALA A 45 -4.59 -3.40 25.77
C ALA A 45 -4.02 -1.96 25.95
N GLU A 46 -3.00 -1.59 25.16
CA GLU A 46 -2.46 -0.22 25.17
C GLU A 46 -3.49 0.81 24.69
N LEU A 47 -4.26 0.50 23.66
CA LEU A 47 -5.34 1.35 23.19
C LEU A 47 -6.36 1.63 24.31
N GLY A 48 -6.73 0.60 25.07
CA GLY A 48 -7.67 0.70 26.21
C GLY A 48 -7.14 1.57 27.36
N ARG A 49 -5.84 1.50 27.67
CA ARG A 49 -5.20 2.32 28.72
C ARG A 49 -5.25 3.82 28.42
N GLY A 50 -5.24 4.20 27.14
CA GLY A 50 -5.26 5.60 26.70
C GLY A 50 -6.61 6.29 26.75
N ALA A 51 -7.68 5.64 27.19
CA ALA A 51 -9.06 6.19 27.17
C ALA A 51 -9.25 7.47 28.01
N GLY A 52 -8.35 7.80 28.94
CA GLY A 52 -8.39 8.99 29.80
C GLY A 52 -7.63 10.21 29.29
N VAL A 53 -6.97 10.14 28.13
CA VAL A 53 -6.17 11.25 27.58
C VAL A 53 -7.06 12.41 27.15
N ARG A 54 -6.81 13.62 27.70
CA ARG A 54 -7.64 14.83 27.48
C ARG A 54 -6.96 15.93 26.68
N GLY A 55 -5.61 15.89 26.56
CA GLY A 55 -4.84 16.90 25.84
C GLY A 55 -4.80 16.67 24.33
N TYR A 56 -4.56 17.73 23.56
CA TYR A 56 -4.27 17.58 22.15
C TYR A 56 -2.99 16.73 21.94
N PRO A 57 -3.00 15.71 21.08
CA PRO A 57 -1.81 14.95 20.78
C PRO A 57 -0.82 15.77 19.94
N SER A 58 0.46 15.44 20.02
CA SER A 58 1.47 16.03 19.12
C SER A 58 1.20 15.59 17.66
N SER A 59 1.16 16.54 16.73
CA SER A 59 1.05 16.26 15.30
C SER A 59 2.24 15.45 14.75
N ALA A 60 3.44 15.74 15.29
CA ALA A 60 4.64 14.98 14.94
C ALA A 60 4.69 13.57 15.55
N GLY A 61 3.76 13.27 16.45
CA GLY A 61 3.78 12.05 17.28
C GLY A 61 4.45 12.29 18.63
N SER A 62 4.04 11.52 19.66
CA SER A 62 4.67 11.52 20.97
C SER A 62 6.13 11.02 20.89
N ALA A 63 6.94 11.35 21.87
CA ALA A 63 8.31 10.84 21.93
C ALA A 63 8.33 9.30 21.89
N VAL A 64 7.50 8.66 22.73
CA VAL A 64 7.37 7.19 22.78
C VAL A 64 7.01 6.58 21.42
N PHE A 65 6.09 7.21 20.68
CA PHE A 65 5.73 6.74 19.34
C PHE A 65 6.90 6.86 18.38
N ARG A 66 7.56 8.03 18.34
CA ARG A 66 8.69 8.26 17.43
C ARG A 66 9.88 7.35 17.74
N GLU A 67 10.21 7.17 19.02
CA GLU A 67 11.27 6.26 19.48
C GLU A 67 10.98 4.82 19.07
N ALA A 68 9.74 4.35 19.23
CA ALA A 68 9.34 3.01 18.81
C ALA A 68 9.46 2.82 17.28
N CYS A 69 9.07 3.84 16.48
CA CYS A 69 9.23 3.81 15.03
C CYS A 69 10.70 3.80 14.61
N ALA A 70 11.54 4.68 15.20
CA ALA A 70 12.98 4.72 14.92
C ALA A 70 13.67 3.41 15.30
N ALA A 71 13.37 2.86 16.48
CA ALA A 71 13.90 1.58 16.93
C ALA A 71 13.49 0.42 15.98
N TRP A 72 12.26 0.45 15.47
CA TRP A 72 11.80 -0.53 14.48
C TRP A 72 12.57 -0.38 13.15
N MET A 73 12.79 0.86 12.66
CA MET A 73 13.60 1.11 11.46
C MET A 73 15.03 0.58 11.63
N GLY A 74 15.65 0.79 12.79
CA GLY A 74 16.97 0.25 13.11
C GLY A 74 16.99 -1.29 13.09
N ARG A 75 16.02 -1.93 13.77
CA ARG A 75 15.95 -3.40 13.85
C ARG A 75 15.62 -4.06 12.49
N ARG A 76 14.71 -3.46 11.72
CA ARG A 76 14.17 -4.09 10.51
C ARG A 76 15.00 -3.82 9.26
N PHE A 77 15.55 -2.61 9.14
CA PHE A 77 16.24 -2.13 7.94
C PHE A 77 17.68 -1.67 8.18
N GLY A 78 18.13 -1.60 9.44
CA GLY A 78 19.45 -1.06 9.77
C GLY A 78 19.56 0.45 9.54
N VAL A 79 18.43 1.17 9.61
CA VAL A 79 18.38 2.63 9.39
C VAL A 79 18.24 3.34 10.72
N ASP A 80 19.23 4.18 11.06
CA ASP A 80 19.19 5.04 12.22
C ASP A 80 18.53 6.38 11.87
N LEU A 81 17.55 6.79 12.67
CA LEU A 81 16.79 8.02 12.46
C LEU A 81 16.82 8.91 13.69
N GLU A 82 17.10 10.18 13.44
CA GLU A 82 16.99 11.23 14.46
C GLU A 82 15.53 11.68 14.63
N ALA A 83 15.21 12.31 15.78
CA ALA A 83 13.85 12.67 16.16
C ALA A 83 13.15 13.67 15.21
N ASP A 84 13.91 14.44 14.42
CA ASP A 84 13.40 15.40 13.43
C ASP A 84 13.22 14.79 12.03
N GLN A 85 13.77 13.60 11.80
CA GLN A 85 13.71 12.87 10.54
C GLN A 85 12.47 11.97 10.43
N LEU A 86 11.58 11.94 11.42
CA LEU A 86 10.34 11.17 11.36
C LEU A 86 9.17 11.87 12.04
N ALA A 87 7.95 11.59 11.57
CA ALA A 87 6.72 12.07 12.21
C ALA A 87 5.51 11.17 11.91
N ALA A 88 4.50 11.25 12.77
CA ALA A 88 3.24 10.53 12.63
C ALA A 88 2.40 11.02 11.43
N CYS A 89 1.62 10.10 10.84
CA CYS A 89 0.55 10.43 9.89
C CYS A 89 -0.75 9.69 10.24
N VAL A 90 -1.89 10.24 9.82
CA VAL A 90 -3.24 9.69 10.08
C VAL A 90 -3.54 8.54 9.11
N GLY A 91 -2.65 7.55 9.13
CA GLY A 91 -2.55 6.48 8.15
C GLY A 91 -1.91 6.98 6.85
N THR A 92 -1.26 6.06 6.13
CA THR A 92 -0.47 6.42 4.92
C THR A 92 -1.33 6.94 3.78
N LYS A 93 -2.62 6.52 3.67
CA LYS A 93 -3.50 7.02 2.61
C LYS A 93 -3.68 8.54 2.67
N GLU A 94 -3.86 9.10 3.86
CA GLU A 94 -3.97 10.54 4.05
C GLU A 94 -2.66 11.24 3.66
N PHE A 95 -1.51 10.69 4.08
CA PHE A 95 -0.20 11.22 3.73
C PHE A 95 0.04 11.19 2.22
N VAL A 96 -0.25 10.06 1.56
CA VAL A 96 -0.15 9.90 0.10
C VAL A 96 -1.00 10.93 -0.63
N ALA A 97 -2.23 11.16 -0.18
CA ALA A 97 -3.14 12.10 -0.81
C ALA A 97 -2.71 13.57 -0.64
N SER A 98 -2.00 13.91 0.43
CA SER A 98 -1.68 15.29 0.79
C SER A 98 -0.23 15.72 0.49
N LEU A 99 0.70 14.79 0.36
CA LEU A 99 2.14 15.08 0.23
C LEU A 99 2.44 16.05 -0.91
N ALA A 100 1.92 15.77 -2.11
CA ALA A 100 2.20 16.58 -3.29
C ALA A 100 1.75 18.04 -3.09
N GLY A 101 0.60 18.28 -2.45
CA GLY A 101 0.13 19.62 -2.13
C GLY A 101 1.06 20.37 -1.18
N TYR A 102 1.60 19.70 -0.16
CA TYR A 102 2.56 20.33 0.75
C TYR A 102 3.92 20.61 0.08
N LEU A 103 4.41 19.68 -0.73
CA LEU A 103 5.67 19.89 -1.47
C LEU A 103 5.57 21.06 -2.44
N ALA A 104 4.42 21.23 -3.12
CA ALA A 104 4.18 22.33 -4.04
C ALA A 104 4.23 23.71 -3.36
N LEU A 105 3.93 23.82 -2.07
CA LEU A 105 4.09 25.07 -1.32
C LEU A 105 5.54 25.54 -1.24
N GLY A 106 6.48 24.61 -1.21
CA GLY A 106 7.91 24.89 -1.15
C GLY A 106 8.59 24.98 -2.53
N ARG A 107 7.95 24.47 -3.59
CA ARG A 107 8.49 24.37 -4.95
C ARG A 107 7.42 24.68 -6.01
N PRO A 108 6.91 25.93 -6.05
CA PRO A 108 5.80 26.32 -6.92
C PRO A 108 6.12 26.24 -8.42
N GLU A 109 7.39 26.17 -8.79
CA GLU A 109 7.85 25.98 -10.16
C GLU A 109 7.69 24.55 -10.68
N ARG A 110 7.44 23.58 -9.80
CA ARG A 110 7.27 22.17 -10.14
C ARG A 110 5.82 21.74 -9.94
N ASP A 111 5.24 21.10 -10.92
CA ASP A 111 3.81 20.81 -10.96
C ASP A 111 3.46 19.37 -11.34
N THR A 112 4.42 18.48 -11.41
CA THR A 112 4.22 17.12 -11.90
C THR A 112 4.50 16.10 -10.81
N VAL A 113 3.55 15.17 -10.64
CA VAL A 113 3.67 13.99 -9.77
C VAL A 113 3.84 12.76 -10.63
N LEU A 114 4.97 12.08 -10.49
CA LEU A 114 5.29 10.83 -11.16
C LEU A 114 4.90 9.65 -10.28
N PHE A 115 4.36 8.58 -10.86
CA PHE A 115 3.99 7.36 -10.12
C PHE A 115 3.92 6.15 -11.08
N PRO A 116 4.11 4.91 -10.61
CA PRO A 116 4.06 3.73 -11.48
C PRO A 116 2.69 3.58 -12.17
N SER A 117 2.67 3.26 -13.47
CA SER A 117 1.45 3.20 -14.29
C SER A 117 0.43 2.16 -13.81
N ILE A 118 0.89 1.09 -13.15
CA ILE A 118 0.05 0.15 -12.40
C ILE A 118 0.34 0.38 -10.92
N SER A 119 -0.57 1.04 -10.20
CA SER A 119 -0.32 1.44 -8.82
C SER A 119 -1.58 1.74 -8.02
N TYR A 120 -1.40 2.03 -6.75
CA TYR A 120 -2.48 2.45 -5.86
C TYR A 120 -3.08 3.79 -6.34
N PRO A 121 -4.40 3.86 -6.61
CA PRO A 121 -5.02 5.02 -7.26
C PRO A 121 -4.84 6.36 -6.54
N THR A 122 -4.48 6.33 -5.26
CA THR A 122 -4.34 7.57 -4.47
C THR A 122 -3.10 8.38 -4.86
N TYR A 123 -2.09 7.82 -5.54
CA TYR A 123 -0.95 8.61 -6.05
C TYR A 123 -1.42 9.63 -7.10
N ALA A 124 -2.16 9.18 -8.10
CA ALA A 124 -2.77 10.07 -9.08
C ALA A 124 -3.79 11.03 -8.44
N MET A 125 -4.60 10.53 -7.50
CA MET A 125 -5.59 11.35 -6.81
C MET A 125 -4.94 12.45 -5.96
N GLY A 126 -3.79 12.20 -5.33
CA GLY A 126 -3.03 13.20 -4.58
C GLY A 126 -2.55 14.35 -5.47
N ALA A 127 -2.10 14.05 -6.69
CA ALA A 127 -1.77 15.07 -7.68
C ALA A 127 -3.01 15.92 -8.05
N LEU A 128 -4.12 15.24 -8.35
CA LEU A 128 -5.38 15.91 -8.72
C LEU A 128 -5.90 16.82 -7.60
N LEU A 129 -5.89 16.35 -6.35
CA LEU A 129 -6.32 17.14 -5.20
C LEU A 129 -5.45 18.38 -4.95
N ALA A 130 -4.18 18.32 -5.35
CA ALA A 130 -3.25 19.44 -5.28
C ALA A 130 -3.31 20.37 -6.52
N GLY A 131 -4.13 20.05 -7.52
CA GLY A 131 -4.18 20.79 -8.79
C GLY A 131 -2.93 20.58 -9.66
N LEU A 132 -2.22 19.49 -9.47
CA LEU A 132 -0.97 19.13 -10.16
C LEU A 132 -1.23 18.11 -11.27
N ARG A 133 -0.25 17.96 -12.16
CA ARG A 133 -0.25 16.97 -13.22
C ARG A 133 0.09 15.57 -12.64
N ALA A 134 -0.73 14.60 -12.97
CA ALA A 134 -0.52 13.21 -12.64
C ALA A 134 0.06 12.46 -13.85
N VAL A 135 1.29 12.00 -13.77
CA VAL A 135 2.00 11.36 -14.90
C VAL A 135 2.40 9.94 -14.52
N PRO A 136 1.77 8.93 -15.13
CA PRO A 136 2.14 7.54 -14.92
C PRO A 136 3.48 7.22 -15.60
N VAL A 137 4.35 6.51 -14.88
CA VAL A 137 5.63 6.01 -15.37
C VAL A 137 5.46 4.54 -15.71
N PRO A 138 5.79 4.08 -16.93
CA PRO A 138 5.71 2.69 -17.32
C PRO A 138 6.49 1.76 -16.38
N ARG A 139 6.13 0.49 -16.38
CA ARG A 139 6.90 -0.57 -15.72
C ARG A 139 7.63 -1.39 -16.75
N ARG A 140 8.84 -1.83 -16.40
CA ARG A 140 9.62 -2.83 -17.18
C ARG A 140 8.94 -4.20 -17.08
N GLU A 141 9.35 -5.13 -17.93
CA GLU A 141 8.84 -6.52 -17.92
C GLU A 141 9.05 -7.23 -16.59
N ASP A 142 10.12 -6.89 -15.86
CA ASP A 142 10.42 -7.41 -14.53
C ASP A 142 9.56 -6.79 -13.41
N GLY A 143 8.64 -5.88 -13.75
CA GLY A 143 7.73 -5.23 -12.83
C GLY A 143 8.31 -4.00 -12.11
N ARG A 144 9.55 -3.59 -12.38
CA ARG A 144 10.18 -2.39 -11.81
C ARG A 144 9.75 -1.13 -12.55
N THR A 145 9.84 0.01 -11.89
CA THR A 145 9.58 1.33 -12.48
C THR A 145 10.61 1.63 -13.57
N ASP A 146 10.16 1.98 -14.78
CA ASP A 146 11.04 2.30 -15.90
C ASP A 146 11.43 3.77 -15.88
N LEU A 147 12.52 4.10 -15.20
CA LEU A 147 13.03 5.47 -15.07
C LEU A 147 13.48 6.06 -16.41
N ASP A 148 13.92 5.21 -17.36
CA ASP A 148 14.38 5.64 -18.68
C ASP A 148 13.22 6.05 -19.59
N ALA A 149 12.01 5.59 -19.29
CA ALA A 149 10.79 5.96 -20.02
C ALA A 149 10.18 7.32 -19.56
N ILE A 150 10.75 7.99 -18.56
CA ILE A 150 10.27 9.27 -18.09
C ILE A 150 10.64 10.36 -19.13
N ASP A 151 9.61 11.02 -19.72
CA ASP A 151 9.83 12.14 -20.63
C ASP A 151 10.66 13.24 -19.94
N PRO A 152 11.74 13.74 -20.56
CA PRO A 152 12.55 14.81 -19.98
C PRO A 152 11.75 16.06 -19.57
N ARG A 153 10.67 16.38 -20.29
CA ARG A 153 9.79 17.52 -19.95
C ARG A 153 9.02 17.27 -18.66
N ASP A 154 8.59 16.04 -18.41
CA ASP A 154 7.90 15.68 -17.17
C ASP A 154 8.89 15.54 -16.01
N ARG A 155 10.08 15.01 -16.27
CA ARG A 155 11.18 14.94 -15.31
C ARG A 155 11.56 16.35 -14.79
N ASP A 156 11.77 17.29 -15.69
CA ASP A 156 12.22 18.67 -15.34
C ASP A 156 11.14 19.45 -14.55
N ARG A 157 9.91 19.01 -14.61
CA ARG A 157 8.75 19.55 -13.86
C ARG A 157 8.39 18.70 -12.64
N ALA A 158 9.04 17.56 -12.44
CA ALA A 158 8.67 16.61 -11.40
C ALA A 158 8.93 17.19 -10.01
N LEU A 159 7.91 17.14 -9.18
CA LEU A 159 7.93 17.52 -7.77
C LEU A 159 8.23 16.32 -6.89
N VAL A 160 7.61 15.19 -7.22
CA VAL A 160 7.73 13.93 -6.48
C VAL A 160 7.55 12.75 -7.43
N LEU A 161 8.36 11.71 -7.19
CA LEU A 161 8.19 10.37 -7.75
C LEU A 161 7.73 9.42 -6.65
N TRP A 162 6.56 8.81 -6.79
CA TRP A 162 6.10 7.76 -5.91
C TRP A 162 6.73 6.42 -6.29
N ALA A 163 7.28 5.74 -5.29
CA ALA A 163 7.62 4.32 -5.31
C ALA A 163 6.66 3.54 -4.43
N ASN A 164 6.47 2.25 -4.70
CA ASN A 164 5.71 1.35 -3.85
C ASN A 164 6.33 -0.05 -3.89
N SER A 165 7.11 -0.37 -2.86
CA SER A 165 7.84 -1.64 -2.79
C SER A 165 7.75 -2.25 -1.39
N PRO A 166 7.17 -3.45 -1.28
CA PRO A 166 6.45 -4.25 -2.29
C PRO A 166 5.20 -3.57 -2.85
N SER A 167 4.94 -3.77 -4.14
CA SER A 167 3.90 -3.05 -4.88
C SER A 167 2.48 -3.54 -4.60
N ASN A 168 1.54 -2.64 -4.54
CA ASN A 168 0.12 -2.87 -4.70
C ASN A 168 -0.31 -2.32 -6.07
N PRO A 169 -0.76 -3.15 -7.03
CA PRO A 169 -1.35 -4.48 -6.84
C PRO A 169 -0.45 -5.68 -7.16
N THR A 170 0.73 -5.50 -7.75
CA THR A 170 1.48 -6.56 -8.43
C THR A 170 2.29 -7.45 -7.49
N GLY A 171 2.65 -6.95 -6.31
CA GLY A 171 3.55 -7.63 -5.38
C GLY A 171 5.01 -7.62 -5.81
N SER A 172 5.39 -6.88 -6.88
CA SER A 172 6.78 -6.74 -7.32
C SER A 172 7.60 -5.88 -6.36
N LEU A 173 8.90 -6.11 -6.33
CA LEU A 173 9.87 -5.24 -5.66
C LEU A 173 10.45 -4.25 -6.67
N ASP A 174 10.66 -3.01 -6.24
CA ASP A 174 11.31 -1.98 -7.06
C ASP A 174 12.80 -1.85 -6.72
N ASP A 175 13.57 -1.23 -7.58
CA ASP A 175 14.97 -0.90 -7.34
C ASP A 175 15.07 0.41 -6.55
N LEU A 176 15.01 0.30 -5.21
CA LEU A 176 15.00 1.44 -4.32
C LEU A 176 16.29 2.28 -4.40
N GLU A 177 17.44 1.65 -4.70
CA GLU A 177 18.72 2.34 -4.88
C GLU A 177 18.70 3.19 -6.16
N ALA A 178 18.24 2.62 -7.27
CA ALA A 178 18.12 3.33 -8.53
C ALA A 178 17.13 4.50 -8.42
N LEU A 179 15.98 4.29 -7.76
CA LEU A 179 14.97 5.34 -7.51
C LEU A 179 15.54 6.49 -6.68
N ALA A 180 16.22 6.19 -5.57
CA ALA A 180 16.84 7.20 -4.70
C ALA A 180 17.93 7.99 -5.44
N SER A 181 18.76 7.31 -6.22
CA SER A 181 19.84 7.91 -7.01
C SER A 181 19.28 8.83 -8.10
N TRP A 182 18.26 8.37 -8.83
CA TRP A 182 17.55 9.16 -9.85
C TRP A 182 16.93 10.41 -9.25
N GLY A 183 16.28 10.30 -8.07
CA GLY A 183 15.70 11.45 -7.37
C GLY A 183 16.73 12.52 -7.05
N ARG A 184 17.90 12.13 -6.53
CA ARG A 184 19.01 13.04 -6.23
C ARG A 184 19.60 13.69 -7.49
N GLU A 185 19.79 12.90 -8.55
CA GLU A 185 20.33 13.41 -9.82
C GLU A 185 19.45 14.49 -10.44
N HIS A 186 18.13 14.37 -10.30
CA HIS A 186 17.17 15.28 -10.93
C HIS A 186 16.50 16.25 -9.96
N ASP A 187 16.97 16.29 -8.71
CA ASP A 187 16.40 17.13 -7.64
C ASP A 187 14.88 16.91 -7.48
N VAL A 188 14.45 15.64 -7.51
CA VAL A 188 13.07 15.19 -7.34
C VAL A 188 12.95 14.42 -6.04
N VAL A 189 11.99 14.77 -5.19
CA VAL A 189 11.71 13.99 -3.98
C VAL A 189 11.20 12.61 -4.38
N VAL A 190 11.81 11.53 -3.84
CA VAL A 190 11.27 10.18 -3.99
C VAL A 190 10.52 9.80 -2.73
N ALA A 191 9.21 9.58 -2.88
CA ALA A 191 8.34 9.12 -1.79
C ALA A 191 8.06 7.62 -1.94
N SER A 192 8.53 6.81 -1.00
CA SER A 192 8.40 5.35 -1.02
C SER A 192 7.29 4.90 -0.07
N ASP A 193 6.21 4.34 -0.62
CA ASP A 193 5.16 3.68 0.16
C ASP A 193 5.57 2.25 0.47
N GLU A 194 6.01 2.02 1.70
CA GLU A 194 6.58 0.78 2.20
C GLU A 194 5.62 0.03 3.15
N CYS A 195 4.31 0.26 3.01
CA CYS A 195 3.28 -0.36 3.87
C CYS A 195 3.29 -1.88 3.87
N TYR A 196 3.92 -2.51 2.89
CA TYR A 196 4.02 -3.97 2.74
C TYR A 196 5.42 -4.51 3.00
N ALA A 197 6.39 -3.69 3.41
CA ALA A 197 7.80 -4.07 3.54
C ALA A 197 8.00 -5.32 4.42
N ASP A 198 7.25 -5.46 5.52
CA ASP A 198 7.28 -6.65 6.36
C ASP A 198 6.86 -7.95 5.64
N TYR A 199 6.15 -7.86 4.52
CA TYR A 199 5.69 -8.99 3.71
C TYR A 199 6.50 -9.14 2.43
N THR A 200 7.81 -9.01 2.50
CA THR A 200 8.75 -9.36 1.43
C THR A 200 9.06 -10.85 1.51
N TRP A 201 8.96 -11.59 0.37
CA TRP A 201 9.05 -13.05 0.34
C TRP A 201 10.35 -13.58 -0.25
N MET A 202 10.93 -12.87 -1.23
CA MET A 202 12.08 -13.33 -2.00
C MET A 202 13.43 -12.87 -1.43
N ASP A 203 13.41 -11.84 -0.57
CA ASP A 203 14.58 -11.27 0.06
C ASP A 203 14.20 -10.79 1.48
N ARG A 204 15.11 -10.12 2.20
CA ARG A 204 14.79 -9.40 3.42
C ARG A 204 13.94 -8.16 3.09
N PRO A 205 13.15 -7.67 4.04
CA PRO A 205 12.54 -6.36 3.94
C PRO A 205 13.57 -5.26 3.65
N ARG A 206 13.23 -4.33 2.76
CA ARG A 206 14.06 -3.19 2.36
C ARG A 206 13.30 -1.89 2.57
N SER A 207 14.05 -0.83 2.82
CA SER A 207 13.57 0.56 2.82
C SER A 207 14.44 1.41 1.89
N ILE A 208 13.85 2.39 1.22
CA ILE A 208 14.60 3.37 0.42
C ILE A 208 15.60 4.15 1.27
N LEU A 209 15.35 4.27 2.57
CA LEU A 209 16.22 4.98 3.51
C LEU A 209 17.57 4.28 3.74
N GLU A 210 17.71 2.99 3.38
CA GLU A 210 18.99 2.27 3.39
C GLU A 210 20.00 2.87 2.40
N HIS A 211 19.51 3.60 1.38
CA HIS A 211 20.31 4.22 0.34
C HIS A 211 20.59 5.71 0.59
N GLY A 212 20.45 6.16 1.85
CA GLY A 212 20.62 7.54 2.29
C GLY A 212 19.30 8.29 2.42
N LEU A 213 19.30 9.35 3.24
CA LEU A 213 18.07 10.07 3.58
C LEU A 213 17.82 11.27 2.67
N GLU A 214 18.84 11.81 2.00
CA GLU A 214 18.74 13.01 1.17
C GLU A 214 17.75 12.80 0.01
N GLY A 215 16.78 13.70 -0.12
CA GLY A 215 15.77 13.70 -1.18
C GLY A 215 14.75 12.57 -1.11
N VAL A 216 14.72 11.75 -0.04
CA VAL A 216 13.78 10.63 0.06
C VAL A 216 12.91 10.70 1.30
N VAL A 217 11.68 10.16 1.17
CA VAL A 217 10.72 9.98 2.28
C VAL A 217 10.08 8.60 2.16
N ALA A 218 10.23 7.76 3.18
CA ALA A 218 9.51 6.50 3.30
C ALA A 218 8.25 6.65 4.16
N VAL A 219 7.18 5.90 3.85
CA VAL A 219 5.97 5.86 4.66
C VAL A 219 5.61 4.44 5.07
N HIS A 220 5.27 4.28 6.35
CA HIS A 220 4.94 3.01 6.98
C HIS A 220 3.63 3.10 7.78
N SER A 221 2.95 1.97 7.97
CA SER A 221 1.65 1.93 8.65
C SER A 221 1.45 0.64 9.42
N ILE A 222 0.77 0.74 10.56
CA ILE A 222 0.27 -0.43 11.30
C ILE A 222 -0.95 -1.09 10.62
N SER A 223 -1.50 -0.47 9.56
CA SER A 223 -2.71 -0.95 8.88
C SER A 223 -2.57 -2.36 8.33
N LYS A 224 -1.41 -2.66 7.72
CA LYS A 224 -1.14 -3.96 7.09
C LYS A 224 -0.30 -4.84 7.99
N ARG A 225 0.75 -4.26 8.57
CA ARG A 225 1.70 -4.91 9.45
C ARG A 225 1.03 -5.56 10.67
N SER A 226 0.03 -4.88 11.28
CA SER A 226 -0.55 -5.28 12.57
C SER A 226 -2.07 -5.48 12.53
N ASN A 227 -2.67 -5.60 11.32
CA ASN A 227 -4.12 -5.77 11.13
C ASN A 227 -4.97 -4.65 11.75
N LEU A 228 -4.45 -3.41 11.79
CA LEU A 228 -5.05 -2.27 12.50
C LEU A 228 -5.40 -1.10 11.55
N ALA A 229 -5.93 -1.41 10.37
CA ALA A 229 -6.30 -0.40 9.37
C ALA A 229 -7.27 0.67 9.90
N GLY A 230 -8.16 0.29 10.82
CA GLY A 230 -9.16 1.17 11.43
C GLY A 230 -8.60 2.21 12.39
N LEU A 231 -7.41 2.00 12.98
CA LEU A 231 -6.81 2.94 13.91
C LEU A 231 -6.21 4.18 13.24
N ARG A 232 -6.01 4.17 11.92
CA ARG A 232 -5.50 5.32 11.17
C ARG A 232 -4.16 5.85 11.71
N ALA A 233 -3.17 4.99 11.86
CA ALA A 233 -1.83 5.36 12.31
C ALA A 233 -0.74 4.83 11.39
N GLY A 234 0.27 5.66 11.19
CA GLY A 234 1.49 5.40 10.46
C GLY A 234 2.49 6.49 10.75
N PHE A 235 3.64 6.42 10.09
CA PHE A 235 4.64 7.47 10.14
C PHE A 235 5.29 7.65 8.76
N TYR A 236 5.92 8.79 8.58
CA TYR A 236 6.81 9.08 7.47
C TYR A 236 8.18 9.47 8.02
N ALA A 237 9.23 9.10 7.30
CA ALA A 237 10.61 9.35 7.72
C ALA A 237 11.50 9.58 6.51
N GLY A 238 12.60 10.30 6.68
CA GLY A 238 13.58 10.54 5.63
C GLY A 238 14.32 11.85 5.79
N ASP A 239 14.52 12.55 4.67
CA ASP A 239 15.22 13.83 4.62
C ASP A 239 14.62 14.88 5.58
N SER A 240 15.42 15.39 6.51
CA SER A 240 14.98 16.42 7.46
C SER A 240 14.57 17.72 6.76
N ALA A 241 15.14 18.03 5.58
CA ALA A 241 14.75 19.16 4.76
C ALA A 241 13.34 19.02 4.16
N VAL A 242 12.84 17.80 4.02
CA VAL A 242 11.47 17.47 3.60
C VAL A 242 10.56 17.26 4.81
N VAL A 243 11.00 16.45 5.78
CA VAL A 243 10.19 16.07 6.95
C VAL A 243 9.91 17.28 7.85
N GLY A 244 10.87 18.19 8.06
CA GLY A 244 10.72 19.35 8.92
C GLY A 244 9.56 20.28 8.51
N PRO A 245 9.53 20.80 7.28
CA PRO A 245 8.40 21.58 6.77
C PRO A 245 7.07 20.82 6.82
N LEU A 246 7.06 19.53 6.44
CA LEU A 246 5.85 18.69 6.51
C LEU A 246 5.27 18.62 7.93
N ARG A 247 6.10 18.46 8.95
CA ARG A 247 5.67 18.46 10.36
C ARG A 247 4.95 19.76 10.72
N SER A 248 5.48 20.90 10.28
CA SER A 248 4.92 22.22 10.55
C SER A 248 3.58 22.42 9.85
N TRP A 249 3.51 22.21 8.54
CA TRP A 249 2.26 22.37 7.78
C TRP A 249 1.17 21.44 8.25
N ARG A 250 1.49 20.19 8.53
CA ARG A 250 0.54 19.19 9.01
C ARG A 250 0.00 19.51 10.40
N GLN A 251 0.79 20.17 11.25
CA GLN A 251 0.33 20.68 12.54
C GLN A 251 -0.72 21.76 12.33
N HIS A 252 -0.50 22.73 11.43
CA HIS A 252 -1.47 23.75 11.08
C HIS A 252 -2.77 23.17 10.48
N ALA A 253 -2.65 22.11 9.69
CA ALA A 253 -3.79 21.39 9.12
C ALA A 253 -4.57 20.55 10.12
N GLY A 254 -4.11 20.44 11.39
CA GLY A 254 -4.78 19.64 12.42
C GLY A 254 -4.63 18.13 12.24
N LEU A 255 -3.63 17.68 11.49
CA LEU A 255 -3.40 16.26 11.22
C LEU A 255 -2.67 15.61 12.41
N MET A 256 -3.45 15.08 13.32
CA MET A 256 -2.97 14.49 14.57
C MET A 256 -3.52 13.08 14.75
N VAL A 257 -2.65 12.11 14.96
CA VAL A 257 -3.05 10.77 15.40
C VAL A 257 -3.48 10.86 16.87
N ALA A 258 -4.62 10.30 17.22
CA ALA A 258 -5.12 10.34 18.60
C ALA A 258 -4.09 9.72 19.59
N GLY A 259 -3.93 10.31 20.76
CA GLY A 259 -2.93 9.86 21.75
C GLY A 259 -2.98 8.37 22.10
N PRO A 260 -4.16 7.81 22.41
CA PRO A 260 -4.30 6.35 22.64
C PRO A 260 -3.86 5.50 21.45
N VAL A 261 -4.12 5.99 20.23
CA VAL A 261 -3.71 5.30 19.00
C VAL A 261 -2.20 5.36 18.79
N GLN A 262 -1.55 6.46 19.16
CA GLN A 262 -0.09 6.57 19.12
C GLN A 262 0.57 5.58 20.10
N ALA A 263 0.04 5.41 21.31
CA ALA A 263 0.53 4.43 22.27
C ALA A 263 0.37 2.99 21.76
N ALA A 264 -0.80 2.66 21.21
CA ALA A 264 -1.07 1.38 20.59
C ALA A 264 -0.13 1.11 19.39
N ALA A 265 0.11 2.12 18.56
CA ALA A 265 1.03 2.00 17.43
C ALA A 265 2.48 1.83 17.87
N ALA A 266 2.92 2.50 18.93
CA ALA A 266 4.23 2.30 19.53
C ALA A 266 4.42 0.84 20.02
N ALA A 267 3.40 0.27 20.69
CA ALA A 267 3.41 -1.13 21.10
C ALA A 267 3.47 -2.07 19.88
N ALA A 268 2.74 -1.75 18.80
CA ALA A 268 2.77 -2.53 17.58
C ALA A 268 4.14 -2.53 16.89
N TYR A 269 4.83 -1.38 16.83
CA TYR A 269 6.20 -1.29 16.30
C TYR A 269 7.25 -1.93 17.23
N GLY A 270 6.94 -2.07 18.51
CA GLY A 270 7.79 -2.77 19.49
C GLY A 270 7.70 -4.30 19.45
N ASP A 271 6.71 -4.85 18.75
CA ASP A 271 6.45 -6.29 18.67
C ASP A 271 6.59 -6.79 17.21
N ASP A 272 7.64 -7.56 16.94
CA ASP A 272 7.88 -8.14 15.61
C ASP A 272 7.32 -9.59 15.54
N GLU A 273 7.04 -10.25 16.66
CA GLU A 273 6.58 -11.65 16.71
C GLU A 273 5.20 -11.82 16.08
N HIS A 274 4.25 -10.89 16.33
CA HIS A 274 2.93 -10.97 15.70
C HIS A 274 3.00 -10.83 14.19
N VAL A 275 3.99 -10.07 13.69
CA VAL A 275 4.21 -9.89 12.25
C VAL A 275 4.68 -11.19 11.61
N GLU A 276 5.65 -11.87 12.23
CA GLU A 276 6.16 -13.15 11.69
C GLU A 276 5.07 -14.22 11.67
N ARG A 277 4.22 -14.31 12.73
CA ARG A 277 3.04 -15.19 12.71
C ARG A 277 2.06 -14.86 11.57
N GLN A 278 1.84 -13.57 11.30
CA GLN A 278 0.95 -13.15 10.21
C GLN A 278 1.59 -13.39 8.83
N ARG A 279 2.91 -13.25 8.71
CA ARG A 279 3.66 -13.59 7.49
C ARG A 279 3.45 -15.07 7.10
N GLU A 280 3.60 -15.98 8.06
CA GLU A 280 3.38 -17.41 7.82
C GLU A 280 1.96 -17.69 7.29
N ARG A 281 0.93 -17.06 7.88
CA ARG A 281 -0.46 -17.19 7.42
C ARG A 281 -0.62 -16.68 5.98
N TYR A 282 -0.14 -15.48 5.67
CA TYR A 282 -0.27 -14.94 4.32
C TYR A 282 0.48 -15.78 3.29
N ARG A 283 1.66 -16.28 3.63
CA ARG A 283 2.40 -17.17 2.74
C ARG A 283 1.63 -18.46 2.45
N ALA A 284 1.03 -19.08 3.46
CA ALA A 284 0.18 -20.26 3.27
C ALA A 284 -1.04 -19.98 2.39
N ARG A 285 -1.73 -18.86 2.63
CA ARG A 285 -2.88 -18.41 1.84
C ARG A 285 -2.51 -18.11 0.39
N LEU A 286 -1.38 -17.43 0.15
CA LEU A 286 -0.86 -17.18 -1.19
C LEU A 286 -0.64 -18.49 -1.94
N VAL A 287 0.05 -19.46 -1.33
CA VAL A 287 0.31 -20.76 -1.94
C VAL A 287 -0.98 -21.51 -2.24
N ALA A 288 -1.94 -21.50 -1.31
CA ALA A 288 -3.22 -22.21 -1.48
C ALA A 288 -4.06 -21.64 -2.63
N LEU A 289 -4.22 -20.31 -2.69
CA LEU A 289 -4.98 -19.66 -3.76
C LEU A 289 -4.24 -19.67 -5.11
N HIS A 290 -2.93 -19.48 -5.12
CA HIS A 290 -2.13 -19.58 -6.35
C HIS A 290 -2.34 -20.93 -7.04
N ARG A 291 -2.20 -22.04 -6.30
CA ARG A 291 -2.42 -23.39 -6.85
C ARG A 291 -3.86 -23.57 -7.37
N ALA A 292 -4.85 -23.08 -6.61
CA ALA A 292 -6.26 -23.22 -7.00
C ALA A 292 -6.60 -22.39 -8.25
N LEU A 293 -6.01 -21.21 -8.42
CA LEU A 293 -6.14 -20.38 -9.62
C LEU A 293 -5.48 -21.08 -10.84
N ASP A 294 -4.28 -21.61 -10.67
CA ASP A 294 -3.55 -22.33 -11.71
C ASP A 294 -4.34 -23.59 -12.17
N ASP A 295 -4.84 -24.39 -11.21
CA ASP A 295 -5.72 -25.54 -11.50
C ASP A 295 -6.97 -25.15 -12.31
N ALA A 296 -7.48 -23.92 -12.12
CA ALA A 296 -8.64 -23.37 -12.81
C ALA A 296 -8.29 -22.66 -14.14
N GLY A 297 -7.01 -22.65 -14.55
CA GLY A 297 -6.54 -22.01 -15.78
C GLY A 297 -6.36 -20.49 -15.67
N VAL A 298 -6.23 -19.97 -14.46
CA VAL A 298 -5.95 -18.55 -14.19
C VAL A 298 -4.48 -18.40 -13.80
N ALA A 299 -3.69 -17.83 -14.69
CA ALA A 299 -2.25 -17.65 -14.49
C ALA A 299 -1.96 -16.52 -13.49
N ALA A 300 -1.11 -16.81 -12.52
CA ALA A 300 -0.56 -15.83 -11.58
C ALA A 300 0.88 -16.20 -11.23
N ALA A 301 1.76 -15.23 -11.08
CA ALA A 301 3.06 -15.47 -10.46
C ALA A 301 2.92 -15.39 -8.93
N MET A 302 3.75 -16.15 -8.20
CA MET A 302 3.93 -15.88 -6.78
C MET A 302 4.57 -14.49 -6.62
N PRO A 303 4.00 -13.62 -5.79
CA PRO A 303 4.52 -12.28 -5.64
C PRO A 303 5.90 -12.28 -4.95
N GLU A 304 6.73 -11.28 -5.24
CA GLU A 304 7.97 -11.04 -4.52
C GLU A 304 7.73 -10.46 -3.12
N GLY A 305 6.58 -9.78 -2.93
CA GLY A 305 6.14 -9.22 -1.66
C GLY A 305 4.64 -8.94 -1.64
N ALA A 306 4.16 -8.27 -0.58
CA ALA A 306 2.76 -8.02 -0.28
C ALA A 306 1.94 -9.33 -0.12
N PHE A 307 0.63 -9.22 -0.09
CA PHE A 307 -0.29 -10.36 0.07
C PHE A 307 -1.36 -10.37 -1.04
N TYR A 308 -0.89 -10.11 -2.27
CA TYR A 308 -1.71 -10.06 -3.48
C TYR A 308 -1.22 -11.07 -4.51
N LEU A 309 -2.16 -11.74 -5.18
CA LEU A 309 -1.92 -12.41 -6.45
C LEU A 309 -2.40 -11.49 -7.57
N TRP A 310 -1.54 -11.24 -8.54
CA TRP A 310 -1.84 -10.50 -9.75
C TRP A 310 -2.05 -11.52 -10.87
N ALA A 311 -3.31 -11.74 -11.23
CA ALA A 311 -3.72 -12.89 -12.01
C ALA A 311 -4.41 -12.49 -13.32
N ARG A 312 -4.26 -13.31 -14.35
CA ARG A 312 -4.93 -13.15 -15.65
C ARG A 312 -5.39 -14.50 -16.21
N ARG A 313 -6.35 -14.48 -17.10
CA ARG A 313 -6.74 -15.65 -17.90
C ARG A 313 -6.73 -15.25 -19.37
N GLU A 314 -6.22 -16.15 -20.21
CA GLU A 314 -6.16 -15.92 -21.66
C GLU A 314 -7.58 -15.76 -22.23
N GLY A 315 -7.74 -14.74 -23.08
CA GLY A 315 -9.03 -14.40 -23.69
C GLY A 315 -9.96 -13.52 -22.85
N ASP A 316 -9.64 -13.25 -21.58
CA ASP A 316 -10.40 -12.36 -20.71
C ASP A 316 -9.70 -11.01 -20.51
N ASP A 317 -10.50 -9.99 -20.27
CA ASP A 317 -10.06 -8.80 -19.54
C ASP A 317 -10.28 -8.96 -18.02
N GLY A 318 -9.81 -7.98 -17.25
CA GLY A 318 -9.94 -8.04 -15.78
C GLY A 318 -11.37 -8.07 -15.27
N TRP A 319 -12.33 -7.44 -15.97
CA TRP A 319 -13.73 -7.46 -15.58
C TRP A 319 -14.38 -8.81 -15.88
N SER A 320 -14.18 -9.35 -17.08
CA SER A 320 -14.68 -10.67 -17.46
C SER A 320 -14.15 -11.77 -16.55
N LEU A 321 -12.86 -11.70 -16.20
CA LEU A 321 -12.26 -12.64 -15.25
C LEU A 321 -12.85 -12.48 -13.84
N ALA A 322 -13.06 -11.25 -13.37
CA ALA A 322 -13.66 -11.00 -12.06
C ALA A 322 -15.12 -11.50 -11.98
N GLU A 323 -15.92 -11.32 -13.04
CA GLU A 323 -17.26 -11.87 -13.15
C GLU A 323 -17.25 -13.39 -13.11
N TRP A 324 -16.38 -14.02 -13.89
CA TRP A 324 -16.24 -15.48 -13.89
C TRP A 324 -15.86 -16.02 -12.51
N LEU A 325 -14.87 -15.41 -11.81
CA LEU A 325 -14.46 -15.81 -10.46
C LEU A 325 -15.61 -15.67 -9.45
N ALA A 326 -16.42 -14.60 -9.58
CA ALA A 326 -17.60 -14.40 -8.75
C ALA A 326 -18.65 -15.48 -8.99
N GLU A 327 -18.88 -15.89 -10.26
CA GLU A 327 -19.87 -16.89 -10.65
C GLU A 327 -19.46 -18.32 -10.29
N VAL A 328 -18.18 -18.71 -10.50
CA VAL A 328 -17.78 -20.12 -10.31
C VAL A 328 -17.30 -20.43 -8.91
N ALA A 329 -16.74 -19.43 -8.20
CA ALA A 329 -16.14 -19.64 -6.88
C ALA A 329 -16.73 -18.75 -5.78
N GLY A 330 -17.64 -17.82 -6.10
CA GLY A 330 -18.10 -16.81 -5.17
C GLY A 330 -16.95 -15.90 -4.69
N LEU A 331 -15.90 -15.75 -5.51
CA LEU A 331 -14.69 -15.01 -5.17
C LEU A 331 -14.76 -13.61 -5.78
N VAL A 332 -14.86 -12.59 -4.94
CA VAL A 332 -14.87 -11.19 -5.38
C VAL A 332 -13.43 -10.68 -5.38
N VAL A 333 -12.99 -10.18 -6.54
CA VAL A 333 -11.62 -9.66 -6.76
C VAL A 333 -11.67 -8.25 -7.33
N SER A 334 -10.54 -7.54 -7.33
CA SER A 334 -10.45 -6.22 -7.95
C SER A 334 -9.97 -6.34 -9.39
N PRO A 335 -10.74 -5.89 -10.41
CA PRO A 335 -10.23 -5.72 -11.76
C PRO A 335 -9.03 -4.78 -11.80
N GLY A 336 -8.04 -5.15 -12.60
CA GLY A 336 -6.77 -4.46 -12.64
C GLY A 336 -6.81 -3.05 -13.25
N GLU A 337 -7.84 -2.77 -14.08
CA GLU A 337 -8.14 -1.43 -14.57
C GLU A 337 -8.25 -0.39 -13.43
N LEU A 338 -8.68 -0.81 -12.23
CA LEU A 338 -8.79 0.05 -11.04
C LEU A 338 -7.43 0.56 -10.53
N TYR A 339 -6.32 0.01 -11.02
CA TYR A 339 -4.94 0.38 -10.68
C TYR A 339 -4.19 1.03 -11.82
N GLY A 340 -4.85 1.26 -12.95
CA GLY A 340 -4.30 1.87 -14.16
C GLY A 340 -4.65 1.06 -15.41
N THR A 341 -4.65 1.73 -16.57
CA THR A 341 -5.05 1.12 -17.84
C THR A 341 -4.17 -0.06 -18.24
N ASP A 342 -2.88 -0.02 -17.89
CA ASP A 342 -1.92 -1.10 -18.16
C ASP A 342 -2.26 -2.40 -17.40
N GLY A 343 -3.09 -2.29 -16.35
CA GLY A 343 -3.59 -3.41 -15.56
C GLY A 343 -4.87 -4.06 -16.10
N ALA A 344 -5.45 -3.57 -17.19
CA ALA A 344 -6.81 -3.94 -17.65
C ALA A 344 -7.01 -5.44 -17.93
N ALA A 345 -5.95 -6.17 -18.28
CA ALA A 345 -6.00 -7.62 -18.53
C ALA A 345 -5.93 -8.49 -17.25
N TYR A 346 -5.83 -7.88 -16.07
CA TYR A 346 -5.54 -8.58 -14.83
C TYR A 346 -6.64 -8.38 -13.78
N VAL A 347 -6.59 -9.21 -12.74
CA VAL A 347 -7.28 -9.01 -11.47
C VAL A 347 -6.30 -9.06 -10.30
N ARG A 348 -6.58 -8.33 -9.24
CA ARG A 348 -5.86 -8.46 -7.96
C ARG A 348 -6.68 -9.28 -6.98
N VAL A 349 -6.09 -10.34 -6.43
CA VAL A 349 -6.66 -11.20 -5.39
C VAL A 349 -5.93 -10.95 -4.07
N ALA A 350 -6.60 -10.38 -3.07
CA ALA A 350 -6.04 -10.12 -1.75
C ALA A 350 -6.27 -11.31 -0.80
N VAL A 351 -5.22 -11.92 -0.26
CA VAL A 351 -5.34 -13.11 0.61
C VAL A 351 -5.59 -12.75 2.08
N VAL A 352 -6.42 -11.75 2.31
CA VAL A 352 -6.66 -11.17 3.66
C VAL A 352 -7.79 -11.85 4.43
N GLN A 353 -8.58 -12.72 3.78
CA GLN A 353 -9.67 -13.45 4.41
C GLN A 353 -9.15 -14.55 5.35
N PRO A 354 -9.92 -14.99 6.37
CA PRO A 354 -9.54 -16.08 7.26
C PRO A 354 -9.22 -17.38 6.50
N ASP A 355 -8.42 -18.27 7.13
CA ASP A 355 -7.92 -19.47 6.49
C ASP A 355 -9.05 -20.36 5.93
N GLU A 356 -10.12 -20.56 6.70
CA GLU A 356 -11.29 -21.36 6.26
C GLU A 356 -12.02 -20.76 5.04
N ARG A 357 -11.98 -19.43 4.89
CA ARG A 357 -12.56 -18.73 3.72
C ARG A 357 -11.69 -18.89 2.48
N ILE A 358 -10.36 -18.79 2.67
CA ILE A 358 -9.38 -19.02 1.60
C ILE A 358 -9.44 -20.48 1.12
N GLU A 359 -9.54 -21.44 2.05
CA GLU A 359 -9.71 -22.84 1.70
C GLU A 359 -11.03 -23.11 0.95
N LEU A 360 -12.12 -22.44 1.36
CA LEU A 360 -13.40 -22.52 0.67
C LEU A 360 -13.28 -22.01 -0.77
N ALA A 361 -12.64 -20.86 -1.00
CA ALA A 361 -12.38 -20.33 -2.33
C ALA A 361 -11.55 -21.32 -3.17
N ALA A 362 -10.48 -21.86 -2.59
CA ALA A 362 -9.63 -22.84 -3.26
C ALA A 362 -10.38 -24.14 -3.63
N ARG A 363 -11.26 -24.63 -2.76
CA ARG A 363 -12.11 -25.81 -3.08
C ARG A 363 -13.08 -25.54 -4.23
N ARG A 364 -13.74 -24.37 -4.24
CA ARG A 364 -14.68 -23.98 -5.29
C ARG A 364 -13.98 -23.82 -6.63
N LEU A 365 -12.80 -23.18 -6.67
CA LEU A 365 -11.99 -23.03 -7.88
C LEU A 365 -11.60 -24.38 -8.48
N ARG A 366 -11.16 -25.35 -7.67
CA ARG A 366 -10.84 -26.71 -8.15
C ARG A 366 -12.05 -27.46 -8.73
N GLY A 367 -13.27 -27.14 -8.29
CA GLY A 367 -14.51 -27.68 -8.84
C GLY A 367 -15.05 -26.92 -10.06
N ALA A 368 -14.43 -25.79 -10.42
CA ALA A 368 -14.89 -24.97 -11.52
C ALA A 368 -14.63 -25.63 -12.88
N PRO A 369 -15.51 -25.44 -13.88
CA PRO A 369 -15.23 -25.89 -15.24
C PRO A 369 -14.00 -25.14 -15.77
N ARG A 370 -12.99 -25.87 -16.26
CA ARG A 370 -11.87 -25.28 -16.97
C ARG A 370 -12.44 -24.50 -18.16
N GLY A 371 -12.08 -23.23 -18.28
CA GLY A 371 -12.49 -22.40 -19.41
C GLY A 371 -12.22 -23.14 -20.72
N LYS A 372 -13.03 -22.90 -21.74
CA LYS A 372 -12.79 -23.48 -23.07
C LYS A 372 -11.40 -23.06 -23.54
N THR A 373 -10.51 -24.04 -23.69
CA THR A 373 -9.24 -23.90 -24.38
C THR A 373 -9.45 -23.46 -25.82
#